data_495ecd3006e46554931688b789024308
#
_entry.id   495ecd3006e46554931688b789024308
#
_cell.length_a   1.000
_cell.length_b   1.000
_cell.length_c   1.000
_cell.angle_alpha   90.00
_cell.angle_beta   90.00
_cell.angle_gamma   90.00
#
_symmetry.space_group_name_H-M   'P 1'
#
loop_
_entity.id
_entity.type
_entity.pdbx_description
1 polymer ?
#
loop_
_entity_poly.entity_id
_entity_poly.type
_entity_poly.pdbx_seq_one_letter_code
_entity_poly.pdbx_strand_id
1 'polypeptide(L)'
;MTFNRRKLVAALALGTLGASAAGIAQAQANFPNHPITFVVPASAGGTTDLAGRMAAQALGPVIGQTVVVDNKGGGNGAIAAAFVKRAEPDGYTLLMQYSGYHVITPHITKAQQWEQKDFQPVANIMSAPQIIVVRDSVPAKTLQELVAYAKSNPGKLNYASSGNGSLQHVTGAMLEQQANIRMVHVPSKG
;
A
#
# COMPACT_ATOMS: atom_id res chain seq x y z
N MET A 1 -38.09 21.59 -55.57
CA MET A 1 -36.93 21.24 -54.74
C MET A 1 -37.40 20.35 -53.57
N THR A 2 -37.19 19.06 -53.66
CA THR A 2 -37.62 18.08 -52.62
C THR A 2 -36.58 18.02 -51.49
N PHE A 3 -36.92 18.55 -50.35
CA PHE A 3 -36.08 18.58 -49.15
C PHE A 3 -35.96 17.13 -48.59
N ASN A 4 -34.72 16.59 -48.63
CA ASN A 4 -34.48 15.18 -48.26
C ASN A 4 -34.31 15.05 -46.75
N ARG A 5 -35.41 14.80 -46.01
CA ARG A 5 -35.51 14.66 -44.53
C ARG A 5 -34.49 13.66 -43.96
N ARG A 6 -34.11 12.62 -44.74
CA ARG A 6 -33.14 11.61 -44.28
C ARG A 6 -31.72 12.15 -44.11
N LYS A 7 -31.33 13.16 -44.95
CA LYS A 7 -29.99 13.79 -44.84
C LYS A 7 -29.90 14.75 -43.66
N LEU A 8 -31.02 15.37 -43.26
CA LEU A 8 -31.07 16.26 -42.09
C LEU A 8 -30.96 15.49 -40.79
N VAL A 9 -31.61 14.32 -40.66
CA VAL A 9 -31.54 13.46 -39.49
C VAL A 9 -30.13 12.86 -39.30
N ALA A 10 -29.46 12.47 -40.39
CA ALA A 10 -28.09 11.97 -40.35
C ALA A 10 -27.08 13.05 -39.90
N ALA A 11 -27.26 14.29 -40.33
CA ALA A 11 -26.40 15.41 -39.95
C ALA A 11 -26.55 15.81 -38.46
N LEU A 12 -27.80 15.73 -37.92
CA LEU A 12 -28.04 15.95 -36.48
C LEU A 12 -27.47 14.82 -35.63
N ALA A 13 -27.53 13.54 -36.03
CA ALA A 13 -26.99 12.42 -35.30
C ALA A 13 -25.46 12.44 -35.20
N LEU A 14 -24.77 12.86 -36.27
CA LEU A 14 -23.30 13.02 -36.21
C LEU A 14 -22.86 14.21 -35.33
N GLY A 15 -23.65 15.28 -35.27
CA GLY A 15 -23.35 16.44 -34.42
C GLY A 15 -23.41 16.15 -32.92
N THR A 16 -24.32 15.29 -32.50
CA THR A 16 -24.49 14.91 -31.07
C THR A 16 -23.42 13.94 -30.58
N LEU A 17 -22.89 13.05 -31.43
CA LEU A 17 -21.76 12.17 -31.05
C LEU A 17 -20.43 12.94 -30.90
N GLY A 18 -20.20 13.98 -31.69
CA GLY A 18 -19.00 14.81 -31.60
C GLY A 18 -18.94 15.68 -30.35
N ALA A 19 -20.09 16.19 -29.89
CA ALA A 19 -20.17 17.03 -28.70
C ALA A 19 -19.94 16.23 -27.39
N SER A 20 -20.30 14.96 -27.34
CA SER A 20 -20.11 14.09 -26.16
C SER A 20 -18.63 13.70 -25.95
N ALA A 21 -17.86 13.55 -27.03
CA ALA A 21 -16.44 13.21 -26.95
C ALA A 21 -15.55 14.39 -26.50
N ALA A 22 -15.94 15.62 -26.82
CA ALA A 22 -15.20 16.82 -26.41
C ALA A 22 -15.33 17.14 -24.90
N GLY A 23 -16.45 16.76 -24.27
CA GLY A 23 -16.68 16.97 -22.85
C GLY A 23 -15.77 16.10 -21.93
N ILE A 24 -15.42 14.88 -22.37
CA ILE A 24 -14.57 13.96 -21.62
C ILE A 24 -13.10 14.39 -21.64
N ALA A 25 -12.65 14.99 -22.74
CA ALA A 25 -11.26 15.46 -22.86
C ALA A 25 -10.96 16.71 -22.00
N GLN A 26 -11.95 17.54 -21.70
CA GLN A 26 -11.75 18.72 -20.83
C GLN A 26 -11.71 18.40 -19.33
N ALA A 27 -12.35 17.31 -18.88
CA ALA A 27 -12.30 16.89 -17.48
C ALA A 27 -10.89 16.42 -17.07
N GLN A 28 -10.10 15.91 -18.00
CA GLN A 28 -8.73 15.45 -17.78
C GLN A 28 -7.67 16.57 -17.84
N ALA A 29 -8.00 17.73 -18.39
CA ALA A 29 -7.05 18.84 -18.59
C ALA A 29 -6.71 19.62 -17.29
N ASN A 30 -7.43 19.40 -16.20
CA ASN A 30 -7.28 20.14 -14.93
C ASN A 30 -6.93 19.24 -13.73
N PHE A 31 -6.39 18.03 -13.95
CA PHE A 31 -5.92 17.18 -12.87
C PHE A 31 -4.46 17.50 -12.50
N PRO A 32 -4.13 17.61 -11.16
CA PRO A 32 -5.04 17.68 -10.02
C PRO A 32 -5.53 19.13 -9.78
N ASN A 33 -6.81 19.32 -9.45
CA ASN A 33 -7.41 20.63 -9.17
C ASN A 33 -7.79 20.83 -7.68
N HIS A 34 -7.59 19.80 -6.85
CA HIS A 34 -7.75 19.83 -5.41
C HIS A 34 -6.75 18.88 -4.72
N PRO A 35 -6.63 18.89 -3.37
CA PRO A 35 -5.66 18.07 -2.66
C PRO A 35 -5.79 16.57 -2.92
N ILE A 36 -4.64 15.90 -3.01
CA ILE A 36 -4.53 14.44 -3.10
C ILE A 36 -4.33 13.87 -1.69
N THR A 37 -4.95 12.73 -1.38
CA THR A 37 -4.81 12.04 -0.10
C THR A 37 -3.99 10.77 -0.26
N PHE A 38 -2.88 10.67 0.49
CA PHE A 38 -2.11 9.45 0.68
C PHE A 38 -2.61 8.72 1.93
N VAL A 39 -3.31 7.62 1.73
CA VAL A 39 -3.80 6.76 2.81
C VAL A 39 -2.71 5.78 3.21
N VAL A 40 -2.22 5.90 4.44
CA VAL A 40 -1.12 5.10 4.99
C VAL A 40 -1.69 3.98 5.87
N PRO A 41 -1.45 2.69 5.56
CA PRO A 41 -1.97 1.54 6.29
C PRO A 41 -1.20 1.21 7.57
N ALA A 42 -0.62 2.21 8.22
CA ALA A 42 0.20 2.06 9.42
C ALA A 42 0.00 3.23 10.38
N SER A 43 0.45 3.05 11.61
CA SER A 43 0.48 4.13 12.61
C SER A 43 1.44 5.24 12.17
N ALA A 44 1.16 6.47 12.60
CA ALA A 44 2.05 7.60 12.38
C ALA A 44 3.45 7.35 12.98
N GLY A 45 4.50 7.79 12.30
CA GLY A 45 5.90 7.62 12.70
C GLY A 45 6.54 6.30 12.24
N GLY A 46 5.79 5.37 11.65
CA GLY A 46 6.33 4.16 11.05
C GLY A 46 6.99 4.43 9.68
N THR A 47 7.73 3.43 9.17
CA THR A 47 8.47 3.54 7.90
C THR A 47 7.57 3.94 6.73
N THR A 48 6.36 3.38 6.64
CA THR A 48 5.41 3.69 5.56
C THR A 48 4.86 5.11 5.68
N ASP A 49 4.60 5.59 6.92
CA ASP A 49 4.18 6.96 7.17
C ASP A 49 5.28 7.96 6.79
N LEU A 50 6.52 7.69 7.19
CA LEU A 50 7.66 8.53 6.84
C LEU A 50 7.84 8.61 5.31
N ALA A 51 7.79 7.47 4.62
CA ALA A 51 7.85 7.42 3.17
C ALA A 51 6.71 8.22 2.51
N GLY A 52 5.48 8.09 3.03
CA GLY A 52 4.31 8.83 2.56
C GLY A 52 4.48 10.34 2.71
N ARG A 53 4.99 10.79 3.86
CA ARG A 53 5.25 12.23 4.11
C ARG A 53 6.36 12.80 3.25
N MET A 54 7.44 12.05 3.07
CA MET A 54 8.53 12.45 2.17
C MET A 54 8.04 12.55 0.71
N ALA A 55 7.28 11.58 0.25
CA ALA A 55 6.69 11.61 -1.09
C ALA A 55 5.68 12.76 -1.24
N ALA A 56 4.82 13.00 -0.24
CA ALA A 56 3.86 14.11 -0.24
C ALA A 56 4.56 15.47 -0.31
N GLN A 57 5.64 15.64 0.46
CA GLN A 57 6.43 16.86 0.47
C GLN A 57 7.12 17.11 -0.88
N ALA A 58 7.64 16.06 -1.51
CA ALA A 58 8.30 16.16 -2.81
C ALA A 58 7.31 16.37 -3.96
N LEU A 59 6.14 15.72 -3.90
CA LEU A 59 5.16 15.75 -4.98
C LEU A 59 4.36 17.05 -5.02
N GLY A 60 3.97 17.59 -3.87
CA GLY A 60 3.09 18.77 -3.78
C GLY A 60 3.53 19.94 -4.65
N PRO A 61 4.79 20.42 -4.56
CA PRO A 61 5.28 21.51 -5.42
C PRO A 61 5.29 21.17 -6.92
N VAL A 62 5.48 19.89 -7.28
CA VAL A 62 5.53 19.44 -8.67
C VAL A 62 4.16 19.48 -9.33
N ILE A 63 3.13 19.06 -8.59
CA ILE A 63 1.75 18.99 -9.12
C ILE A 63 0.93 20.25 -8.83
N GLY A 64 1.48 21.21 -8.06
CA GLY A 64 0.80 22.44 -7.68
C GLY A 64 -0.38 22.26 -6.75
N GLN A 65 -0.44 21.10 -6.03
CA GLN A 65 -1.52 20.77 -5.10
C GLN A 65 -0.98 20.20 -3.79
N THR A 66 -1.73 20.39 -2.72
CA THR A 66 -1.39 19.78 -1.42
C THR A 66 -1.57 18.27 -1.47
N VAL A 67 -0.61 17.53 -0.91
CA VAL A 67 -0.75 16.09 -0.68
C VAL A 67 -0.87 15.85 0.82
N VAL A 68 -2.03 15.34 1.24
CA VAL A 68 -2.37 15.07 2.65
C VAL A 68 -2.05 13.62 2.98
N VAL A 69 -1.39 13.36 4.10
CA VAL A 69 -1.13 12.00 4.60
C VAL A 69 -2.16 11.64 5.68
N ASP A 70 -2.95 10.60 5.43
CA ASP A 70 -4.00 10.09 6.32
C ASP A 70 -3.65 8.66 6.79
N ASN A 71 -3.35 8.52 8.09
CA ASN A 71 -2.98 7.24 8.69
C ASN A 71 -4.21 6.43 9.08
N LYS A 72 -4.41 5.28 8.43
CA LYS A 72 -5.48 4.31 8.72
C LYS A 72 -4.89 2.93 9.05
N GLY A 73 -4.19 2.87 10.19
CA GLY A 73 -3.60 1.64 10.69
C GLY A 73 -4.64 0.60 11.14
N GLY A 74 -4.19 -0.64 11.29
CA GLY A 74 -5.00 -1.75 11.81
C GLY A 74 -5.37 -2.80 10.76
N GLY A 75 -5.72 -4.01 11.27
CA GLY A 75 -6.11 -5.14 10.42
C GLY A 75 -5.05 -5.55 9.40
N ASN A 76 -3.76 -5.35 9.69
CA ASN A 76 -2.68 -5.60 8.72
C ASN A 76 -2.86 -4.84 7.41
N GLY A 77 -3.26 -3.56 7.49
CA GLY A 77 -3.52 -2.70 6.34
C GLY A 77 -4.91 -2.88 5.70
N ALA A 78 -5.71 -3.81 6.17
CA ALA A 78 -7.04 -4.09 5.61
C ALA A 78 -7.98 -2.89 5.72
N ILE A 79 -7.89 -2.10 6.80
CA ILE A 79 -8.74 -0.90 6.99
C ILE A 79 -8.44 0.13 5.91
N ALA A 80 -7.16 0.46 5.69
CA ALA A 80 -6.74 1.41 4.67
C ALA A 80 -7.09 0.91 3.26
N ALA A 81 -6.80 -0.34 2.96
CA ALA A 81 -7.12 -0.93 1.66
C ALA A 81 -8.62 -0.93 1.36
N ALA A 82 -9.46 -1.31 2.33
CA ALA A 82 -10.92 -1.26 2.17
C ALA A 82 -11.45 0.18 2.03
N PHE A 83 -10.80 1.16 2.66
CA PHE A 83 -11.13 2.57 2.49
C PHE A 83 -10.85 3.05 1.07
N VAL A 84 -9.63 2.81 0.57
CA VAL A 84 -9.23 3.24 -0.78
C VAL A 84 -10.00 2.50 -1.87
N LYS A 85 -10.28 1.20 -1.69
CA LYS A 85 -11.11 0.43 -2.63
C LYS A 85 -12.51 1.04 -2.83
N ARG A 86 -13.08 1.71 -1.82
CA ARG A 86 -14.41 2.35 -1.89
C ARG A 86 -14.35 3.80 -2.37
N ALA A 87 -13.17 4.39 -2.45
CA ALA A 87 -12.99 5.74 -2.98
C ALA A 87 -13.21 5.77 -4.49
N GLU A 88 -13.52 6.95 -5.02
CA GLU A 88 -13.61 7.15 -6.46
C GLU A 88 -12.24 6.89 -7.12
N PRO A 89 -12.19 6.22 -8.29
CA PRO A 89 -10.94 5.92 -8.99
C PRO A 89 -10.44 7.10 -9.84
N ASP A 90 -10.47 8.30 -9.27
CA ASP A 90 -10.17 9.57 -9.92
C ASP A 90 -8.72 10.05 -9.72
N GLY A 91 -7.92 9.29 -8.96
CA GLY A 91 -6.52 9.61 -8.68
C GLY A 91 -6.29 10.51 -7.46
N TYR A 92 -7.34 10.93 -6.74
CA TYR A 92 -7.19 11.78 -5.56
C TYR A 92 -7.04 11.02 -4.24
N THR A 93 -7.37 9.73 -4.22
CA THR A 93 -7.18 8.88 -3.04
C THR A 93 -6.24 7.72 -3.39
N LEU A 94 -5.00 7.78 -2.88
CA LEU A 94 -3.95 6.83 -3.18
C LEU A 94 -3.56 6.03 -1.94
N LEU A 95 -3.38 4.71 -2.10
CA LEU A 95 -2.91 3.84 -1.03
C LEU A 95 -1.39 3.80 -1.02
N MET A 96 -0.78 4.19 0.11
CA MET A 96 0.65 4.03 0.37
C MET A 96 0.92 2.59 0.81
N GLN A 97 0.89 1.68 -0.15
CA GLN A 97 0.96 0.26 0.11
C GLN A 97 2.40 -0.19 0.40
N TYR A 98 2.55 -1.12 1.34
CA TYR A 98 3.82 -1.79 1.56
C TYR A 98 3.68 -3.29 1.27
N SER A 99 4.75 -3.92 0.81
CA SER A 99 4.73 -5.28 0.25
C SER A 99 4.11 -6.34 1.17
N GLY A 100 4.36 -6.26 2.49
CA GLY A 100 3.80 -7.20 3.46
C GLY A 100 2.28 -7.27 3.41
N TYR A 101 1.59 -6.12 3.33
CA TYR A 101 0.14 -6.10 3.27
C TYR A 101 -0.40 -6.58 1.92
N HIS A 102 0.28 -6.22 0.85
CA HIS A 102 -0.23 -6.51 -0.50
C HIS A 102 0.02 -7.95 -0.93
N VAL A 103 1.15 -8.51 -0.53
CA VAL A 103 1.59 -9.84 -0.96
C VAL A 103 1.27 -10.93 0.06
N ILE A 104 1.38 -10.64 1.38
CA ILE A 104 1.25 -11.65 2.43
C ILE A 104 -0.20 -11.76 2.93
N THR A 105 -0.85 -10.62 3.22
CA THR A 105 -2.18 -10.60 3.82
C THR A 105 -3.23 -11.41 3.05
N PRO A 106 -3.26 -11.42 1.70
CA PRO A 106 -4.19 -12.23 0.92
C PRO A 106 -4.12 -13.73 1.21
N HIS A 107 -2.94 -14.22 1.60
CA HIS A 107 -2.71 -15.65 1.82
C HIS A 107 -2.96 -16.12 3.25
N ILE A 108 -3.07 -15.19 4.20
CA ILE A 108 -3.19 -15.51 5.63
C ILE A 108 -4.50 -15.03 6.27
N THR A 109 -5.26 -14.16 5.58
CA THR A 109 -6.50 -13.59 6.10
C THR A 109 -7.70 -14.13 5.34
N LYS A 110 -8.54 -14.92 6.01
CA LYS A 110 -9.73 -15.54 5.38
C LYS A 110 -10.86 -14.54 5.07
N ALA A 111 -10.91 -13.41 5.75
CA ALA A 111 -11.99 -12.40 5.63
C ALA A 111 -11.52 -11.14 4.90
N GLN A 112 -10.71 -11.29 3.86
CA GLN A 112 -10.20 -10.15 3.11
C GLN A 112 -11.29 -9.55 2.23
N GLN A 113 -11.46 -8.23 2.34
CA GLN A 113 -12.46 -7.46 1.57
C GLN A 113 -11.92 -6.84 0.28
N TRP A 114 -10.68 -7.14 -0.09
CA TRP A 114 -10.01 -6.61 -1.28
C TRP A 114 -9.09 -7.65 -1.91
N GLU A 115 -8.81 -7.50 -3.19
CA GLU A 115 -7.86 -8.29 -3.96
C GLU A 115 -6.81 -7.38 -4.61
N GLN A 116 -5.67 -7.93 -5.01
CA GLN A 116 -4.61 -7.14 -5.66
C GLN A 116 -5.12 -6.42 -6.93
N LYS A 117 -6.00 -7.07 -7.68
CA LYS A 117 -6.60 -6.51 -8.90
C LYS A 117 -7.51 -5.29 -8.68
N ASP A 118 -7.94 -5.04 -7.42
CA ASP A 118 -8.75 -3.87 -7.08
C ASP A 118 -7.92 -2.56 -7.09
N PHE A 119 -6.59 -2.67 -7.21
CA PHE A 119 -5.68 -1.53 -7.17
C PHE A 119 -4.82 -1.46 -8.42
N GLN A 120 -4.68 -0.26 -8.97
CA GLN A 120 -3.75 0.04 -10.05
C GLN A 120 -2.43 0.54 -9.46
N PRO A 121 -1.29 -0.14 -9.66
CA PRO A 121 0.01 0.37 -9.24
C PRO A 121 0.36 1.67 -9.96
N VAL A 122 0.89 2.65 -9.21
CA VAL A 122 1.30 3.96 -9.75
C VAL A 122 2.83 4.07 -9.78
N ALA A 123 3.49 3.96 -8.63
CA ALA A 123 4.94 4.08 -8.54
C ALA A 123 5.49 3.36 -7.30
N ASN A 124 6.76 2.95 -7.38
CA ASN A 124 7.52 2.53 -6.20
C ASN A 124 8.15 3.78 -5.57
N ILE A 125 7.75 4.10 -4.33
CA ILE A 125 8.24 5.28 -3.62
C ILE A 125 9.55 5.00 -2.90
N MET A 126 9.66 3.81 -2.25
CA MET A 126 10.82 3.44 -1.44
C MET A 126 11.00 1.92 -1.39
N SER A 127 12.25 1.50 -1.30
CA SER A 127 12.61 0.12 -0.97
C SER A 127 13.46 0.12 0.30
N ALA A 128 13.10 -0.74 1.26
CA ALA A 128 13.82 -0.88 2.52
C ALA A 128 14.11 -2.37 2.80
N PRO A 129 15.36 -2.74 3.12
CA PRO A 129 15.68 -4.11 3.48
C PRO A 129 15.13 -4.47 4.86
N GLN A 130 14.84 -5.76 5.06
CA GLN A 130 14.63 -6.30 6.41
C GLN A 130 15.99 -6.56 7.05
N ILE A 131 16.14 -6.13 8.30
CA ILE A 131 17.35 -6.37 9.11
C ILE A 131 16.98 -7.07 10.41
N ILE A 132 17.85 -7.93 10.90
CA ILE A 132 17.74 -8.55 12.22
C ILE A 132 18.58 -7.73 13.18
N VAL A 133 17.95 -7.24 14.24
CA VAL A 133 18.61 -6.51 15.32
C VAL A 133 18.44 -7.32 16.60
N VAL A 134 19.52 -7.51 17.34
CA VAL A 134 19.52 -8.21 18.63
C VAL A 134 19.98 -7.26 19.75
N ARG A 135 19.49 -7.52 20.97
CA ARG A 135 19.96 -6.79 22.15
C ARG A 135 21.40 -7.20 22.49
N ASP A 136 22.17 -6.28 23.06
CA ASP A 136 23.54 -6.54 23.48
C ASP A 136 23.68 -7.68 24.49
N SER A 137 22.60 -7.97 25.24
CA SER A 137 22.58 -9.08 26.19
C SER A 137 22.50 -10.47 25.52
N VAL A 138 22.20 -10.54 24.20
CA VAL A 138 22.24 -11.78 23.43
C VAL A 138 23.69 -11.98 22.93
N PRO A 139 24.37 -13.09 23.32
CA PRO A 139 25.78 -13.31 22.99
C PRO A 139 25.92 -13.81 21.54
N ALA A 140 25.50 -12.98 20.58
CA ALA A 140 25.54 -13.27 19.14
C ALA A 140 25.85 -12.00 18.37
N LYS A 141 26.91 -12.02 17.56
CA LYS A 141 27.31 -10.93 16.66
C LYS A 141 27.11 -11.27 15.20
N THR A 142 26.80 -12.50 14.90
CA THR A 142 26.53 -13.02 13.55
C THR A 142 25.23 -13.79 13.53
N LEU A 143 24.65 -13.99 12.34
CA LEU A 143 23.45 -14.82 12.19
C LEU A 143 23.69 -16.26 12.63
N GLN A 144 24.87 -16.80 12.35
CA GLN A 144 25.26 -18.16 12.73
C GLN A 144 25.29 -18.32 14.26
N GLU A 145 25.87 -17.35 14.97
CA GLU A 145 25.91 -17.33 16.43
C GLU A 145 24.48 -17.18 17.02
N LEU A 146 23.65 -16.34 16.42
CA LEU A 146 22.24 -16.20 16.84
C LEU A 146 21.48 -17.53 16.70
N VAL A 147 21.64 -18.22 15.59
CA VAL A 147 21.04 -19.53 15.34
C VAL A 147 21.55 -20.57 16.33
N ALA A 148 22.86 -20.60 16.59
CA ALA A 148 23.47 -21.51 17.57
C ALA A 148 22.93 -21.26 18.99
N TYR A 149 22.84 -19.99 19.37
CA TYR A 149 22.27 -19.59 20.65
C TYR A 149 20.79 -19.99 20.78
N ALA A 150 19.99 -19.74 19.73
CA ALA A 150 18.58 -20.10 19.72
C ALA A 150 18.36 -21.63 19.81
N LYS A 151 19.20 -22.44 19.15
CA LYS A 151 19.18 -23.90 19.26
C LYS A 151 19.46 -24.39 20.67
N SER A 152 20.40 -23.76 21.36
CA SER A 152 20.75 -24.09 22.75
C SER A 152 19.74 -23.57 23.76
N ASN A 153 18.87 -22.64 23.37
CA ASN A 153 17.89 -21.98 24.22
C ASN A 153 16.50 -21.93 23.58
N PRO A 154 15.87 -23.08 23.28
CA PRO A 154 14.61 -23.11 22.53
C PRO A 154 13.49 -22.36 23.28
N GLY A 155 12.81 -21.44 22.58
CA GLY A 155 11.71 -20.64 23.11
C GLY A 155 12.11 -19.53 24.09
N LYS A 156 13.41 -19.27 24.33
CA LYS A 156 13.84 -18.18 25.22
C LYS A 156 14.01 -16.84 24.51
N LEU A 157 14.28 -16.84 23.20
CA LEU A 157 14.32 -15.63 22.42
C LEU A 157 12.92 -15.16 22.02
N ASN A 158 12.66 -13.88 22.21
CA ASN A 158 11.47 -13.21 21.70
C ASN A 158 11.83 -12.36 20.49
N TYR A 159 10.96 -12.32 19.48
CA TYR A 159 11.09 -11.36 18.40
C TYR A 159 9.84 -10.52 18.20
N ALA A 160 10.03 -9.24 17.96
CA ALA A 160 8.95 -8.28 17.72
C ALA A 160 8.60 -8.18 16.24
N SER A 161 7.36 -7.85 15.97
CA SER A 161 6.88 -7.51 14.63
C SER A 161 5.84 -6.39 14.67
N SER A 162 5.51 -5.83 13.53
CA SER A 162 4.41 -4.86 13.40
C SER A 162 3.01 -5.51 13.41
N GLY A 163 2.90 -6.78 13.80
CA GLY A 163 1.62 -7.50 13.95
C GLY A 163 1.62 -8.88 13.30
N ASN A 164 0.58 -9.66 13.62
CA ASN A 164 0.38 -10.98 13.04
C ASN A 164 0.24 -10.87 11.52
N GLY A 165 1.04 -11.65 10.78
CA GLY A 165 1.04 -11.63 9.31
C GLY A 165 1.79 -10.48 8.67
N SER A 166 2.47 -9.64 9.45
CA SER A 166 3.41 -8.66 8.91
C SER A 166 4.61 -9.33 8.25
N LEU A 167 5.34 -8.58 7.41
CA LEU A 167 6.56 -9.09 6.78
C LEU A 167 7.59 -9.55 7.82
N GLN A 168 7.75 -8.81 8.92
CA GLN A 168 8.64 -9.19 10.02
C GLN A 168 8.22 -10.50 10.68
N HIS A 169 6.91 -10.70 10.92
CA HIS A 169 6.41 -11.97 11.47
C HIS A 169 6.73 -13.15 10.55
N VAL A 170 6.39 -13.01 9.26
CA VAL A 170 6.63 -14.09 8.28
C VAL A 170 8.11 -14.37 8.12
N THR A 171 8.96 -13.33 8.06
CA THR A 171 10.43 -13.49 7.98
C THR A 171 10.98 -14.18 9.23
N GLY A 172 10.49 -13.85 10.43
CA GLY A 172 10.84 -14.52 11.67
C GLY A 172 10.45 -15.99 11.65
N ALA A 173 9.22 -16.32 11.25
CA ALA A 173 8.75 -17.70 11.13
C ALA A 173 9.53 -18.50 10.07
N MET A 174 9.90 -17.88 8.96
CA MET A 174 10.78 -18.52 7.96
C MET A 174 12.18 -18.81 8.51
N LEU A 175 12.75 -17.91 9.31
CA LEU A 175 14.02 -18.15 9.98
C LEU A 175 13.91 -19.32 10.96
N GLU A 176 12.84 -19.39 11.77
CA GLU A 176 12.59 -20.50 12.68
C GLU A 176 12.54 -21.84 11.92
N GLN A 177 11.80 -21.88 10.82
CA GLN A 177 11.65 -23.07 10.01
C GLN A 177 12.96 -23.50 9.34
N GLN A 178 13.65 -22.58 8.69
CA GLN A 178 14.88 -22.88 7.93
C GLN A 178 16.07 -23.25 8.83
N ALA A 179 16.19 -22.59 9.98
CA ALA A 179 17.28 -22.83 10.92
C ALA A 179 16.94 -23.94 11.95
N ASN A 180 15.72 -24.46 11.94
CA ASN A 180 15.19 -25.40 12.96
C ASN A 180 15.44 -24.87 14.37
N ILE A 181 14.95 -23.67 14.64
CA ILE A 181 14.99 -22.98 15.95
C ILE A 181 13.58 -22.65 16.42
N ARG A 182 13.45 -22.30 17.69
CA ARG A 182 12.18 -21.90 18.28
C ARG A 182 12.32 -20.58 19.02
N MET A 183 11.54 -19.58 18.62
CA MET A 183 11.45 -18.28 19.25
C MET A 183 9.99 -17.96 19.61
N VAL A 184 9.76 -16.89 20.37
CA VAL A 184 8.41 -16.44 20.74
C VAL A 184 8.11 -15.15 19.99
N HIS A 185 7.05 -15.16 19.19
CA HIS A 185 6.60 -13.98 18.46
C HIS A 185 5.82 -13.02 19.39
N VAL A 186 6.19 -11.74 19.38
CA VAL A 186 5.54 -10.66 20.16
C VAL A 186 5.02 -9.63 19.15
N PRO A 187 3.74 -9.68 18.77
CA PRO A 187 3.15 -8.73 17.82
C PRO A 187 2.90 -7.36 18.44
N SER A 188 3.10 -6.29 17.67
CA SER A 188 2.64 -4.94 17.98
C SER A 188 1.53 -4.49 17.00
N LYS A 189 1.06 -3.24 17.11
CA LYS A 189 0.00 -2.69 16.26
C LYS A 189 0.54 -1.86 15.07
N GLY A 190 1.75 -2.05 14.66
CA GLY A 190 2.39 -1.34 13.55
C GLY A 190 3.42 -0.33 13.99
#